data_86296197286d0ce4f0e4a509464e02d4
#
_entry.id   86296197286d0ce4f0e4a509464e02d4
#
_cell.length_a   1.000
_cell.length_b   1.000
_cell.length_c   1.000
_cell.angle_alpha   90.00
_cell.angle_beta   90.00
_cell.angle_gamma   90.00
#
_symmetry.space_group_name_H-M   'P 1'
#
loop_
_entity.id
_entity.type
_entity.pdbx_description
1 polymer ?
#
loop_
_entity_poly.entity_id
_entity_poly.type
_entity_poly.pdbx_seq_one_letter_code
_entity_poly.pdbx_strand_id
1 'polypeptide(L)'
;ELGSSDDQTTWVDLYKRIAVINSTLEEIDRLDLKTDQEKADYYRVKGESLFLRGQFYLILANLYGKPYNPRTASSDLGVPLKITSGVEHDKDKDTQFERATLDKIYSQIESDLLASLEAFSHSSKHVLYRASEKASRLLLGRVYLHMQEWENAKNILEPLFGNIALSSLVAGDTLSEDNRFLNEDNTELIFSQNSQFSQVCWTGNAPEFCVSRELYNLYDENDRRKGCFKKNVDTDSLALLYKYNTGNYQARVSDVLMLRAAEAYLNMAEACAMLGTDDATANKYLNELLRNRIVDYQDQTYTGEE
;
A
#
# COMPACT_ATOMS: atom_id res chain seq x y z
N GLU A 1 -3.03 -24.03 11.85
CA GLU A 1 -1.57 -24.11 12.10
C GLU A 1 -0.87 -23.12 11.18
N LEU A 2 -0.05 -22.23 11.74
CA LEU A 2 0.86 -21.40 10.97
C LEU A 2 1.95 -22.30 10.39
N GLY A 3 2.00 -22.40 9.06
CA GLY A 3 2.71 -23.50 8.40
C GLY A 3 4.23 -23.40 8.37
N SER A 4 4.83 -22.21 8.59
CA SER A 4 6.29 -22.03 8.54
C SER A 4 6.80 -21.16 9.67
N SER A 5 8.13 -21.24 9.95
CA SER A 5 8.80 -20.33 10.89
C SER A 5 8.67 -18.86 10.46
N ASP A 6 8.60 -18.59 9.16
CA ASP A 6 8.51 -17.24 8.60
C ASP A 6 7.13 -16.63 8.83
N ASP A 7 6.06 -17.43 8.74
CA ASP A 7 4.70 -17.01 9.06
C ASP A 7 4.57 -16.63 10.53
N GLN A 8 5.16 -17.44 11.44
CA GLN A 8 5.18 -17.14 12.86
C GLN A 8 5.98 -15.87 13.16
N THR A 9 7.09 -15.66 12.49
CA THR A 9 7.91 -14.46 12.66
C THR A 9 7.16 -13.21 12.20
N THR A 10 6.50 -13.25 11.05
CA THR A 10 5.70 -12.15 10.52
C THR A 10 4.55 -11.79 11.47
N TRP A 11 3.82 -12.79 11.98
CA TRP A 11 2.78 -12.59 12.98
C TRP A 11 3.29 -11.88 14.23
N VAL A 12 4.34 -12.43 14.83
CA VAL A 12 4.91 -11.90 16.07
C VAL A 12 5.45 -10.49 15.89
N ASP A 13 6.14 -10.22 14.80
CA ASP A 13 6.73 -8.90 14.54
C ASP A 13 5.67 -7.82 14.28
N LEU A 14 4.60 -8.15 13.57
CA LEU A 14 3.50 -7.20 13.36
C LEU A 14 2.81 -6.86 14.69
N TYR A 15 2.53 -7.86 15.54
CA TYR A 15 1.93 -7.59 16.85
C TYR A 15 2.86 -6.85 17.81
N LYS A 16 4.18 -7.09 17.78
CA LYS A 16 5.16 -6.27 18.53
C LYS A 16 5.11 -4.80 18.09
N ARG A 17 5.04 -4.54 16.78
CA ARG A 17 4.93 -3.19 16.23
C ARG A 17 3.60 -2.53 16.64
N ILE A 18 2.49 -3.26 16.59
CA ILE A 18 1.18 -2.77 17.05
C ILE A 18 1.23 -2.43 18.54
N ALA A 19 1.87 -3.25 19.37
CA ALA A 19 2.01 -2.97 20.81
C ALA A 19 2.79 -1.66 21.07
N VAL A 20 3.89 -1.43 20.34
CA VAL A 20 4.65 -0.16 20.41
C VAL A 20 3.78 1.02 19.98
N ILE A 21 3.02 0.87 18.91
CA ILE A 21 2.11 1.93 18.41
C ILE A 21 1.05 2.24 19.45
N ASN A 22 0.40 1.23 20.04
CA ASN A 22 -0.60 1.43 21.07
C ASN A 22 -0.03 2.18 22.27
N SER A 23 1.16 1.77 22.76
CA SER A 23 1.86 2.48 23.83
C SER A 23 2.17 3.93 23.46
N THR A 24 2.62 4.16 22.23
CA THR A 24 2.89 5.53 21.73
C THR A 24 1.62 6.38 21.76
N LEU A 25 0.50 5.87 21.24
CA LEU A 25 -0.77 6.60 21.21
C LEU A 25 -1.28 6.95 22.60
N GLU A 26 -1.17 6.01 23.57
CA GLU A 26 -1.56 6.24 24.94
C GLU A 26 -0.66 7.26 25.66
N GLU A 27 0.65 7.25 25.40
CA GLU A 27 1.59 8.15 26.07
C GLU A 27 1.54 9.57 25.49
N ILE A 28 1.41 9.73 24.16
CA ILE A 28 1.37 11.08 23.57
C ILE A 28 0.12 11.86 24.02
N ASP A 29 -1.01 11.19 24.27
CA ASP A 29 -2.26 11.84 24.74
C ASP A 29 -2.15 12.37 26.20
N ARG A 30 -1.08 12.00 26.93
CA ARG A 30 -0.79 12.48 28.29
C ARG A 30 0.13 13.70 28.32
N LEU A 31 0.66 14.13 27.19
CA LEU A 31 1.63 15.23 27.10
C LEU A 31 0.95 16.58 27.32
N ASP A 32 1.58 17.43 28.14
CA ASP A 32 1.19 18.84 28.33
C ASP A 32 1.87 19.72 27.24
N LEU A 33 1.19 19.89 26.12
CA LEU A 33 1.70 20.57 24.93
C LEU A 33 1.59 22.10 25.09
N LYS A 34 2.71 22.80 25.09
CA LYS A 34 2.79 24.24 25.38
C LYS A 34 3.04 25.10 24.13
N THR A 35 3.69 24.56 23.13
CA THR A 35 4.08 25.30 21.93
C THR A 35 3.36 24.76 20.69
N ASP A 36 3.24 25.59 19.66
CA ASP A 36 2.65 25.18 18.39
C ASP A 36 3.51 24.11 17.69
N GLN A 37 4.83 24.12 17.91
CA GLN A 37 5.71 23.07 17.38
C GLN A 37 5.44 21.72 18.08
N GLU A 38 5.27 21.69 19.40
CA GLU A 38 4.92 20.49 20.15
C GLU A 38 3.57 19.91 19.69
N LYS A 39 2.57 20.78 19.47
CA LYS A 39 1.27 20.37 18.91
C LYS A 39 1.40 19.79 17.51
N ALA A 40 2.17 20.43 16.63
CA ALA A 40 2.41 19.94 15.28
C ALA A 40 3.13 18.59 15.29
N ASP A 41 4.11 18.41 16.18
CA ASP A 41 4.81 17.12 16.33
C ASP A 41 3.91 16.04 16.94
N TYR A 42 3.06 16.38 17.91
CA TYR A 42 2.04 15.50 18.46
C TYR A 42 1.12 14.98 17.34
N TYR A 43 0.51 15.87 16.56
CA TYR A 43 -0.39 15.47 15.49
C TYR A 43 0.32 14.63 14.42
N ARG A 44 1.57 14.97 14.08
CA ARG A 44 2.37 14.16 13.18
C ARG A 44 2.59 12.74 13.71
N VAL A 45 3.05 12.59 14.95
CA VAL A 45 3.28 11.28 15.57
C VAL A 45 1.98 10.49 15.69
N LYS A 46 0.88 11.15 16.07
CA LYS A 46 -0.44 10.53 16.16
C LYS A 46 -0.90 10.01 14.78
N GLY A 47 -0.82 10.86 13.75
CA GLY A 47 -1.21 10.47 12.39
C GLY A 47 -0.39 9.30 11.85
N GLU A 48 0.94 9.33 12.02
CA GLU A 48 1.83 8.26 11.61
C GLU A 48 1.55 6.94 12.36
N SER A 49 1.32 7.02 13.67
CA SER A 49 1.01 5.85 14.50
C SER A 49 -0.31 5.19 14.09
N LEU A 50 -1.35 5.97 13.87
CA LEU A 50 -2.65 5.48 13.42
C LEU A 50 -2.57 4.88 12.02
N PHE A 51 -1.88 5.55 11.07
CA PHE A 51 -1.63 4.99 9.74
C PHE A 51 -0.95 3.62 9.81
N LEU A 52 0.13 3.50 10.59
CA LEU A 52 0.88 2.25 10.72
C LEU A 52 0.04 1.15 11.38
N ARG A 53 -0.78 1.47 12.37
CA ARG A 53 -1.67 0.49 13.00
C ARG A 53 -2.70 -0.05 12.00
N GLY A 54 -3.37 0.84 11.26
CA GLY A 54 -4.29 0.45 10.19
C GLY A 54 -3.60 -0.40 9.12
N GLN A 55 -2.39 -0.01 8.69
CA GLN A 55 -1.61 -0.76 7.72
C GLN A 55 -1.24 -2.16 8.22
N PHE A 56 -0.78 -2.29 9.47
CA PHE A 56 -0.39 -3.59 10.02
C PHE A 56 -1.59 -4.52 10.21
N TYR A 57 -2.75 -3.99 10.62
CA TYR A 57 -3.96 -4.79 10.66
C TYR A 57 -4.46 -5.20 9.28
N LEU A 58 -4.33 -4.35 8.27
CA LEU A 58 -4.65 -4.73 6.89
C LEU A 58 -3.75 -5.87 6.39
N ILE A 59 -2.45 -5.82 6.69
CA ILE A 59 -1.50 -6.90 6.36
C ILE A 59 -1.89 -8.19 7.08
N LEU A 60 -2.16 -8.13 8.38
CA LEU A 60 -2.59 -9.28 9.18
C LEU A 60 -3.89 -9.88 8.65
N ALA A 61 -4.88 -9.04 8.34
CA ALA A 61 -6.15 -9.50 7.80
C ALA A 61 -5.97 -10.21 6.45
N ASN A 62 -5.13 -9.67 5.57
CA ASN A 62 -4.87 -10.25 4.25
C ASN A 62 -4.06 -11.56 4.30
N LEU A 63 -3.12 -11.69 5.25
CA LEU A 63 -2.29 -12.88 5.37
C LEU A 63 -3.00 -14.03 6.11
N TYR A 64 -3.81 -13.71 7.12
CA TYR A 64 -4.33 -14.71 8.06
C TYR A 64 -5.87 -14.79 8.10
N GLY A 65 -6.56 -13.88 7.40
CA GLY A 65 -8.01 -13.89 7.21
C GLY A 65 -8.41 -14.44 5.85
N LYS A 66 -9.72 -14.54 5.65
CA LYS A 66 -10.29 -14.70 4.31
C LYS A 66 -10.30 -13.37 3.58
N PRO A 67 -10.42 -13.36 2.24
CA PRO A 67 -10.78 -12.14 1.53
C PRO A 67 -12.06 -11.52 2.12
N TYR A 68 -12.07 -10.20 2.27
CA TYR A 68 -13.25 -9.51 2.78
C TYR A 68 -14.46 -9.73 1.86
N ASN A 69 -15.58 -10.14 2.43
CA ASN A 69 -16.84 -10.26 1.72
C ASN A 69 -17.94 -9.59 2.56
N PRO A 70 -18.60 -8.53 2.06
CA PRO A 70 -19.63 -7.80 2.81
C PRO A 70 -20.75 -8.68 3.38
N ARG A 71 -21.04 -9.81 2.72
CA ARG A 71 -22.12 -10.73 3.15
C ARG A 71 -21.73 -11.63 4.31
N THR A 72 -20.43 -11.87 4.53
CA THR A 72 -19.93 -12.84 5.50
C THR A 72 -18.93 -12.25 6.50
N ALA A 73 -18.46 -11.00 6.29
CA ALA A 73 -17.43 -10.35 7.11
C ALA A 73 -17.77 -10.30 8.61
N SER A 74 -19.06 -10.20 8.95
CA SER A 74 -19.54 -10.21 10.34
C SER A 74 -19.42 -11.58 11.04
N SER A 75 -19.20 -12.65 10.29
CA SER A 75 -19.02 -14.01 10.80
C SER A 75 -17.66 -14.63 10.46
N ASP A 76 -16.98 -14.14 9.40
CA ASP A 76 -15.65 -14.58 9.05
C ASP A 76 -14.61 -14.07 10.04
N LEU A 77 -13.87 -15.00 10.65
CA LEU A 77 -12.85 -14.65 11.63
C LEU A 77 -11.56 -14.23 10.94
N GLY A 78 -11.05 -13.08 11.35
CA GLY A 78 -9.74 -12.57 10.96
C GLY A 78 -8.68 -12.87 12.03
N VAL A 79 -8.10 -11.84 12.65
CA VAL A 79 -7.03 -11.91 13.65
C VAL A 79 -7.48 -11.29 14.98
N PRO A 80 -6.79 -11.53 16.10
CA PRO A 80 -7.06 -10.82 17.35
C PRO A 80 -6.89 -9.32 17.16
N LEU A 81 -7.88 -8.53 17.59
CA LEU A 81 -7.86 -7.08 17.55
C LEU A 81 -7.43 -6.51 18.89
N LYS A 82 -6.21 -5.96 18.97
CA LYS A 82 -5.64 -5.34 20.16
C LYS A 82 -5.30 -3.88 19.88
N ILE A 83 -6.00 -2.97 20.56
CA ILE A 83 -5.89 -1.51 20.35
C ILE A 83 -5.38 -0.76 21.58
N THR A 84 -5.00 -1.49 22.65
CA THR A 84 -4.44 -0.95 23.89
C THR A 84 -3.04 -1.52 24.14
N SER A 85 -2.21 -0.80 24.91
CA SER A 85 -0.87 -1.25 25.30
C SER A 85 -0.90 -2.31 26.42
N GLY A 86 -1.96 -2.34 27.20
CA GLY A 86 -2.08 -3.21 28.36
C GLY A 86 -1.92 -4.68 28.01
N VAL A 87 -1.10 -5.40 28.77
CA VAL A 87 -1.04 -6.86 28.71
C VAL A 87 -2.16 -7.36 29.63
N GLU A 88 -3.29 -7.68 29.06
CA GLU A 88 -4.35 -8.38 29.78
C GLU A 88 -3.92 -9.84 29.97
N HIS A 89 -3.09 -10.06 30.98
CA HIS A 89 -2.69 -11.40 31.36
C HIS A 89 -3.48 -11.79 32.62
N ASP A 90 -4.60 -12.44 32.41
CA ASP A 90 -5.28 -13.14 33.50
C ASP A 90 -4.63 -14.53 33.64
N LYS A 91 -3.85 -14.73 34.69
CA LYS A 91 -3.15 -15.99 34.96
C LYS A 91 -4.11 -17.16 35.23
N ASP A 92 -5.33 -16.87 35.60
CA ASP A 92 -6.36 -17.87 35.91
C ASP A 92 -7.24 -18.21 34.72
N LYS A 93 -7.18 -17.40 33.67
CA LYS A 93 -7.77 -17.69 32.38
C LYS A 93 -6.62 -17.85 31.40
N ASP A 94 -6.47 -19.03 30.84
CA ASP A 94 -5.60 -19.27 29.68
C ASP A 94 -6.17 -18.48 28.51
N THR A 95 -5.98 -17.14 28.57
CA THR A 95 -6.59 -16.17 27.69
C THR A 95 -5.89 -16.22 26.33
N GLN A 96 -6.33 -17.14 25.54
CA GLN A 96 -6.15 -17.05 24.10
C GLN A 96 -6.95 -15.82 23.63
N PHE A 97 -6.26 -14.85 23.03
CA PHE A 97 -6.94 -13.72 22.41
C PHE A 97 -7.89 -14.24 21.33
N GLU A 98 -9.17 -13.97 21.48
CA GLU A 98 -10.16 -14.35 20.49
C GLU A 98 -9.90 -13.62 19.18
N ARG A 99 -10.08 -14.33 18.08
CA ARG A 99 -10.04 -13.73 16.74
C ARG A 99 -11.27 -12.82 16.58
N ALA A 100 -11.05 -11.59 16.18
CA ALA A 100 -12.12 -10.69 15.79
C ALA A 100 -12.69 -11.08 14.41
N THR A 101 -13.91 -10.67 14.15
CA THR A 101 -14.49 -10.80 12.80
C THR A 101 -13.80 -9.82 11.83
N LEU A 102 -13.82 -10.14 10.54
CA LEU A 102 -13.24 -9.26 9.51
C LEU A 102 -13.93 -7.89 9.50
N ASP A 103 -15.22 -7.84 9.70
CA ASP A 103 -15.99 -6.60 9.83
C ASP A 103 -15.40 -5.69 10.93
N LYS A 104 -15.16 -6.21 12.12
CA LYS A 104 -14.55 -5.45 13.22
C LYS A 104 -13.13 -5.00 12.93
N ILE A 105 -12.33 -5.83 12.25
CA ILE A 105 -10.96 -5.48 11.89
C ILE A 105 -10.95 -4.36 10.85
N TYR A 106 -11.74 -4.48 9.79
CA TYR A 106 -11.81 -3.47 8.74
C TYR A 106 -12.42 -2.16 9.26
N SER A 107 -13.41 -2.20 10.14
CA SER A 107 -13.93 -1.00 10.83
C SER A 107 -12.86 -0.32 11.70
N GLN A 108 -11.98 -1.08 12.35
CA GLN A 108 -10.86 -0.49 13.11
C GLN A 108 -9.81 0.12 12.17
N ILE A 109 -9.50 -0.55 11.06
CA ILE A 109 -8.57 -0.02 10.03
C ILE A 109 -9.10 1.30 9.48
N GLU A 110 -10.38 1.35 9.12
CA GLU A 110 -11.05 2.56 8.65
C GLU A 110 -10.98 3.69 9.70
N SER A 111 -11.35 3.38 10.94
CA SER A 111 -11.30 4.35 12.06
C SER A 111 -9.89 4.91 12.27
N ASP A 112 -8.87 4.05 12.24
CA ASP A 112 -7.48 4.47 12.39
C ASP A 112 -7.04 5.38 11.24
N LEU A 113 -7.37 5.05 10.00
CA LEU A 113 -6.99 5.83 8.84
C LEU A 113 -7.73 7.17 8.74
N LEU A 114 -9.01 7.23 9.11
CA LEU A 114 -9.75 8.48 9.22
C LEU A 114 -9.17 9.38 10.33
N ALA A 115 -8.87 8.83 11.49
CA ALA A 115 -8.23 9.56 12.58
C ALA A 115 -6.79 10.00 12.22
N SER A 116 -6.08 9.22 11.39
CA SER A 116 -4.79 9.60 10.83
C SER A 116 -4.92 10.81 9.90
N LEU A 117 -5.93 10.86 9.04
CA LEU A 117 -6.22 12.00 8.18
C LEU A 117 -6.51 13.27 8.98
N GLU A 118 -7.34 13.17 10.01
CA GLU A 118 -7.63 14.28 10.91
C GLU A 118 -6.36 14.79 11.59
N ALA A 119 -5.51 13.90 12.10
CA ALA A 119 -4.25 14.30 12.71
C ALA A 119 -3.32 15.02 11.71
N PHE A 120 -3.19 14.53 10.47
CA PHE A 120 -2.36 15.19 9.46
C PHE A 120 -2.90 16.55 8.99
N SER A 121 -4.19 16.84 9.16
CA SER A 121 -4.73 18.16 8.85
C SER A 121 -4.09 19.27 9.71
N HIS A 122 -3.52 18.91 10.85
CA HIS A 122 -2.81 19.80 11.79
C HIS A 122 -1.27 19.76 11.62
N SER A 123 -0.73 19.05 10.63
CA SER A 123 0.71 18.91 10.42
C SER A 123 1.05 18.82 8.93
N SER A 124 1.97 19.67 8.47
CA SER A 124 2.27 19.82 7.04
C SER A 124 3.59 19.17 6.58
N LYS A 125 4.33 18.48 7.45
CA LYS A 125 5.59 17.85 7.06
C LYS A 125 5.33 16.56 6.26
N HIS A 126 5.84 16.54 5.04
CA HIS A 126 5.87 15.32 4.20
C HIS A 126 7.30 14.86 3.97
N VAL A 127 7.57 13.59 4.23
CA VAL A 127 8.83 12.90 3.91
C VAL A 127 8.45 11.53 3.34
N LEU A 128 9.10 11.11 2.27
CA LEU A 128 8.79 9.86 1.55
C LEU A 128 8.70 8.61 2.45
N TYR A 129 9.53 8.55 3.49
CA TYR A 129 9.61 7.40 4.40
C TYR A 129 8.71 7.53 5.64
N ARG A 130 7.88 8.54 5.66
CA ARG A 130 6.92 8.77 6.76
C ARG A 130 5.51 8.88 6.19
N ALA A 131 4.55 8.37 6.95
CA ALA A 131 3.16 8.47 6.55
C ALA A 131 2.72 9.94 6.42
N SER A 132 1.72 10.16 5.60
CA SER A 132 1.19 11.48 5.28
C SER A 132 -0.31 11.40 5.00
N GLU A 133 -0.96 12.56 4.88
CA GLU A 133 -2.35 12.63 4.45
C GLU A 133 -2.58 11.85 3.13
N LYS A 134 -1.72 12.06 2.13
CA LYS A 134 -1.82 11.36 0.84
C LYS A 134 -1.70 9.85 1.01
N ALA A 135 -0.78 9.39 1.85
CA ALA A 135 -0.60 7.97 2.14
C ALA A 135 -1.83 7.37 2.82
N SER A 136 -2.40 8.09 3.80
CA SER A 136 -3.61 7.64 4.51
C SER A 136 -4.83 7.58 3.59
N ARG A 137 -5.01 8.58 2.70
CA ARG A 137 -6.09 8.57 1.70
C ARG A 137 -5.97 7.40 0.74
N LEU A 138 -4.77 7.16 0.21
CA LEU A 138 -4.56 6.08 -0.73
C LEU A 138 -4.76 4.70 -0.09
N LEU A 139 -4.24 4.52 1.13
CA LEU A 139 -4.44 3.27 1.86
C LEU A 139 -5.91 3.05 2.22
N LEU A 140 -6.63 4.10 2.63
CA LEU A 140 -8.06 4.01 2.93
C LEU A 140 -8.88 3.72 1.66
N GLY A 141 -8.53 4.32 0.53
CA GLY A 141 -9.12 3.99 -0.76
C GLY A 141 -8.99 2.50 -1.10
N ARG A 142 -7.80 1.92 -0.89
CA ARG A 142 -7.58 0.47 -1.05
C ARG A 142 -8.45 -0.35 -0.08
N VAL A 143 -8.60 0.09 1.17
CA VAL A 143 -9.44 -0.56 2.17
C VAL A 143 -10.90 -0.56 1.71
N TYR A 144 -11.42 0.56 1.25
CA TYR A 144 -12.78 0.66 0.72
C TYR A 144 -13.02 -0.22 -0.51
N LEU A 145 -12.03 -0.35 -1.41
CA LEU A 145 -12.13 -1.30 -2.53
C LEU A 145 -12.25 -2.75 -2.03
N HIS A 146 -11.44 -3.14 -1.04
CA HIS A 146 -11.57 -4.47 -0.42
C HIS A 146 -12.95 -4.68 0.21
N MET A 147 -13.52 -3.64 0.83
CA MET A 147 -14.86 -3.67 1.43
C MET A 147 -15.99 -3.60 0.40
N GLN A 148 -15.68 -3.35 -0.88
CA GLN A 148 -16.63 -3.10 -1.96
C GLN A 148 -17.47 -1.83 -1.72
N GLU A 149 -16.91 -0.86 -1.00
CA GLU A 149 -17.50 0.44 -0.72
C GLU A 149 -17.06 1.47 -1.77
N TRP A 150 -17.52 1.28 -2.99
CA TRP A 150 -17.03 1.97 -4.19
C TRP A 150 -17.19 3.49 -4.13
N GLU A 151 -18.32 3.99 -3.61
CA GLU A 151 -18.55 5.43 -3.45
C GLU A 151 -17.60 6.04 -2.41
N ASN A 152 -17.38 5.34 -1.29
CA ASN A 152 -16.41 5.77 -0.27
C ASN A 152 -14.98 5.76 -0.82
N ALA A 153 -14.62 4.74 -1.63
CA ALA A 153 -13.33 4.68 -2.31
C ALA A 153 -13.12 5.88 -3.24
N LYS A 154 -14.11 6.19 -4.10
CA LYS A 154 -14.09 7.36 -4.97
C LYS A 154 -13.89 8.65 -4.20
N ASN A 155 -14.74 8.89 -3.20
CA ASN A 155 -14.76 10.13 -2.42
C ASN A 155 -13.44 10.37 -1.66
N ILE A 156 -12.85 9.32 -1.08
CA ILE A 156 -11.59 9.45 -0.33
C ILE A 156 -10.38 9.68 -1.23
N LEU A 157 -10.41 9.12 -2.45
CA LEU A 157 -9.32 9.24 -3.42
C LEU A 157 -9.35 10.57 -4.20
N GLU A 158 -10.52 11.15 -4.44
CA GLU A 158 -10.69 12.35 -5.28
C GLU A 158 -9.76 13.51 -4.89
N PRO A 159 -9.56 13.86 -3.59
CA PRO A 159 -8.66 14.96 -3.21
C PRO A 159 -7.18 14.71 -3.51
N LEU A 160 -6.77 13.48 -3.86
CA LEU A 160 -5.40 13.18 -4.26
C LEU A 160 -5.07 13.79 -5.63
N PHE A 161 -6.03 13.77 -6.57
CA PHE A 161 -5.80 14.22 -7.93
C PHE A 161 -5.62 15.73 -8.00
N GLY A 162 -4.59 16.15 -8.74
CA GLY A 162 -4.08 17.52 -8.70
C GLY A 162 -2.95 17.75 -7.70
N ASN A 163 -2.76 16.82 -6.75
CA ASN A 163 -1.69 16.86 -5.73
C ASN A 163 -0.71 15.69 -5.85
N ILE A 164 -0.96 14.74 -6.74
CA ILE A 164 -0.08 13.61 -7.10
C ILE A 164 0.21 13.68 -8.59
N ALA A 165 1.34 13.10 -9.00
CA ALA A 165 1.77 13.11 -10.40
C ALA A 165 2.16 11.71 -10.86
N LEU A 166 1.86 11.37 -12.10
CA LEU A 166 2.38 10.18 -12.77
C LEU A 166 3.76 10.48 -13.33
N SER A 167 4.68 9.56 -13.17
CA SER A 167 5.97 9.57 -13.88
C SER A 167 5.78 8.93 -15.25
N SER A 168 6.27 9.60 -16.30
CA SER A 168 6.14 9.08 -17.65
C SER A 168 7.27 8.10 -17.97
N LEU A 169 6.93 6.86 -18.25
CA LEU A 169 7.86 5.91 -18.88
C LEU A 169 8.03 6.16 -20.38
N VAL A 170 7.08 6.85 -21.01
CA VAL A 170 7.11 7.16 -22.45
C VAL A 170 8.11 8.26 -22.74
N ALA A 171 8.13 9.31 -21.90
CA ALA A 171 9.04 10.45 -22.05
C ALA A 171 10.42 10.21 -21.39
N GLY A 172 10.56 9.14 -20.60
CA GLY A 172 11.81 8.82 -19.90
C GLY A 172 12.83 8.09 -20.77
N ASP A 173 14.07 8.08 -20.29
CA ASP A 173 15.15 7.30 -20.91
C ASP A 173 14.91 5.79 -20.77
N THR A 174 15.62 5.02 -21.60
CA THR A 174 15.57 3.55 -21.52
C THR A 174 15.99 3.08 -20.12
N LEU A 175 15.21 2.18 -19.55
CA LEU A 175 15.51 1.61 -18.26
C LEU A 175 16.77 0.74 -18.30
N SER A 176 17.59 0.85 -17.27
CA SER A 176 18.87 0.14 -17.12
C SER A 176 19.21 -0.08 -15.65
N GLU A 177 20.39 -0.64 -15.38
CA GLU A 177 20.90 -0.78 -14.01
C GLU A 177 21.13 0.57 -13.31
N ASP A 178 21.47 1.60 -14.05
CA ASP A 178 21.71 2.96 -13.55
C ASP A 178 20.48 3.85 -13.63
N ASN A 179 19.50 3.48 -14.43
CA ASN A 179 18.26 4.22 -14.65
C ASN A 179 17.04 3.32 -14.38
N ARG A 180 16.66 3.18 -13.14
CA ARG A 180 15.51 2.36 -12.71
C ARG A 180 14.26 3.20 -12.54
N PHE A 181 13.11 2.61 -12.89
CA PHE A 181 11.84 3.35 -12.86
C PHE A 181 11.52 3.90 -11.49
N LEU A 182 11.57 3.07 -10.45
CA LEU A 182 11.28 3.48 -9.09
C LEU A 182 12.58 3.73 -8.33
N ASN A 183 12.89 4.98 -8.17
CA ASN A 183 13.98 5.52 -7.37
C ASN A 183 13.44 6.62 -6.44
N GLU A 184 14.26 7.17 -5.57
CA GLU A 184 13.84 8.17 -4.56
C GLU A 184 13.35 9.49 -5.15
N ASP A 185 13.70 9.80 -6.41
CA ASP A 185 13.31 11.00 -7.13
C ASP A 185 12.02 10.83 -7.94
N ASN A 186 11.45 9.63 -7.95
CA ASN A 186 10.26 9.34 -8.73
C ASN A 186 9.02 10.02 -8.12
N THR A 187 8.40 10.91 -8.90
CA THR A 187 7.27 11.75 -8.45
C THR A 187 5.98 10.97 -8.16
N GLU A 188 5.89 9.71 -8.59
CA GLU A 188 4.75 8.85 -8.24
C GLU A 188 4.75 8.40 -6.78
N LEU A 189 5.92 8.45 -6.11
CA LEU A 189 6.04 7.91 -4.76
C LEU A 189 5.31 8.78 -3.75
N ILE A 190 4.39 8.16 -3.02
CA ILE A 190 3.63 8.80 -1.94
C ILE A 190 4.18 8.34 -0.59
N PHE A 191 4.50 7.06 -0.47
CA PHE A 191 5.05 6.47 0.74
C PHE A 191 5.85 5.22 0.40
N SER A 192 7.02 5.06 1.01
CA SER A 192 7.85 3.87 0.88
C SER A 192 8.49 3.53 2.22
N GLN A 193 8.51 2.26 2.56
CA GLN A 193 9.31 1.74 3.67
C GLN A 193 10.55 1.08 3.09
N ASN A 194 11.72 1.45 3.58
CA ASN A 194 12.98 0.84 3.16
C ASN A 194 12.98 -0.66 3.51
N SER A 195 13.18 -1.50 2.51
CA SER A 195 13.27 -2.96 2.63
C SER A 195 14.25 -3.50 1.61
N GLN A 196 14.90 -4.62 1.93
CA GLN A 196 15.83 -5.33 1.04
C GLN A 196 15.18 -6.55 0.38
N PHE A 197 13.86 -6.74 0.52
CA PHE A 197 13.17 -7.94 0.05
C PHE A 197 13.34 -8.15 -1.47
N SER A 198 13.14 -7.11 -2.26
CA SER A 198 13.31 -7.19 -3.71
C SER A 198 14.72 -7.59 -4.14
N GLN A 199 15.73 -7.17 -3.38
CA GLN A 199 17.12 -7.52 -3.67
C GLN A 199 17.35 -9.04 -3.56
N VAL A 200 16.78 -9.69 -2.58
CA VAL A 200 16.93 -11.14 -2.37
C VAL A 200 16.18 -11.92 -3.46
N CYS A 201 14.97 -11.47 -3.80
CA CYS A 201 14.07 -12.22 -4.69
C CYS A 201 14.36 -12.04 -6.19
N TRP A 202 14.91 -10.88 -6.59
CA TRP A 202 14.94 -10.48 -8.00
C TRP A 202 16.35 -10.26 -8.57
N THR A 203 17.41 -10.41 -7.78
CA THR A 203 18.78 -10.14 -8.23
C THR A 203 19.62 -11.41 -8.38
N GLY A 204 20.63 -11.32 -9.27
CA GLY A 204 21.56 -12.39 -9.50
C GLY A 204 21.30 -13.17 -10.79
N ASN A 205 22.17 -14.15 -11.06
CA ASN A 205 22.08 -14.99 -12.26
C ASN A 205 20.97 -16.05 -12.18
N ALA A 206 20.42 -16.28 -10.98
CA ALA A 206 19.31 -17.19 -10.75
C ALA A 206 18.37 -16.57 -9.69
N PRO A 207 17.49 -15.64 -10.06
CA PRO A 207 16.52 -15.08 -9.14
C PRO A 207 15.59 -16.18 -8.63
N GLU A 208 15.26 -16.15 -7.34
CA GLU A 208 14.32 -17.10 -6.72
C GLU A 208 12.91 -17.00 -7.33
N PHE A 209 12.55 -15.80 -7.78
CA PHE A 209 11.26 -15.51 -8.42
C PHE A 209 11.47 -14.92 -9.80
N CYS A 210 10.72 -15.42 -10.75
CA CYS A 210 10.72 -14.94 -12.13
C CYS A 210 9.32 -14.47 -12.51
N VAL A 211 9.27 -13.53 -13.44
CA VAL A 211 8.02 -13.10 -14.05
C VAL A 211 7.50 -14.21 -14.96
N SER A 212 6.21 -14.51 -14.89
CA SER A 212 5.62 -15.51 -15.79
C SER A 212 5.63 -15.01 -17.24
N ARG A 213 5.76 -15.94 -18.18
CA ARG A 213 5.72 -15.60 -19.62
C ARG A 213 4.36 -15.08 -20.05
N GLU A 214 3.31 -15.58 -19.43
CA GLU A 214 1.93 -15.13 -19.66
C GLU A 214 1.83 -13.66 -19.35
N LEU A 215 2.29 -13.22 -18.16
CA LEU A 215 2.30 -11.80 -17.79
C LEU A 215 3.16 -10.97 -18.75
N TYR A 216 4.37 -11.43 -19.10
CA TYR A 216 5.26 -10.70 -20.02
C TYR A 216 4.62 -10.52 -21.39
N ASN A 217 3.91 -11.53 -21.90
CA ASN A 217 3.27 -11.51 -23.21
C ASN A 217 2.00 -10.63 -23.27
N LEU A 218 1.44 -10.23 -22.11
CA LEU A 218 0.34 -9.26 -22.05
C LEU A 218 0.80 -7.82 -22.40
N TYR A 219 2.10 -7.55 -22.33
CA TYR A 219 2.62 -6.24 -22.70
C TYR A 219 2.93 -6.18 -24.20
N ASP A 220 2.31 -5.24 -24.90
CA ASP A 220 2.64 -4.92 -26.29
C ASP A 220 4.05 -4.35 -26.43
N GLU A 221 4.60 -4.34 -27.66
CA GLU A 221 5.94 -3.81 -27.92
C GLU A 221 6.03 -2.29 -27.64
N ASN A 222 4.91 -1.58 -27.71
CA ASN A 222 4.83 -0.15 -27.39
C ASN A 222 4.69 0.12 -25.89
N ASP A 223 4.48 -0.91 -25.07
CA ASP A 223 4.34 -0.75 -23.63
C ASP A 223 5.72 -0.67 -22.96
N ARG A 224 6.07 0.51 -22.49
CA ARG A 224 7.34 0.79 -21.84
C ARG A 224 7.56 0.01 -20.54
N ARG A 225 6.50 -0.52 -19.91
CA ARG A 225 6.61 -1.41 -18.74
C ARG A 225 7.34 -2.70 -19.06
N LYS A 226 7.31 -3.13 -20.32
CA LYS A 226 8.09 -4.29 -20.83
C LYS A 226 9.60 -4.12 -20.59
N GLY A 227 10.10 -2.88 -20.64
CA GLY A 227 11.48 -2.53 -20.31
C GLY A 227 11.89 -2.72 -18.85
N CYS A 228 10.93 -2.92 -17.93
CA CYS A 228 11.23 -3.26 -16.53
C CYS A 228 11.79 -4.69 -16.37
N PHE A 229 11.59 -5.54 -17.36
CA PHE A 229 11.98 -6.95 -17.32
C PHE A 229 13.33 -7.16 -18.03
N LYS A 230 14.21 -7.94 -17.42
CA LYS A 230 15.45 -8.41 -18.04
C LYS A 230 15.37 -9.90 -18.27
N LYS A 231 15.60 -10.31 -19.50
CA LYS A 231 15.74 -11.72 -19.86
C LYS A 231 17.12 -12.23 -19.49
N ASN A 232 17.18 -13.30 -18.72
CA ASN A 232 18.43 -14.02 -18.49
C ASN A 232 18.74 -14.88 -19.74
N VAL A 233 19.93 -14.69 -20.32
CA VAL A 233 20.33 -15.35 -21.56
C VAL A 233 20.54 -16.85 -21.35
N ASP A 234 21.04 -17.25 -20.19
CA ASP A 234 21.40 -18.64 -19.90
C ASP A 234 20.19 -19.51 -19.52
N THR A 235 19.23 -18.93 -18.80
CA THR A 235 18.09 -19.66 -18.24
C THR A 235 16.76 -19.34 -18.91
N ASP A 236 16.76 -18.38 -19.85
CA ASP A 236 15.53 -17.85 -20.50
C ASP A 236 14.47 -17.35 -19.49
N SER A 237 14.88 -17.06 -18.26
CA SER A 237 14.01 -16.53 -17.19
C SER A 237 13.89 -15.01 -17.31
N LEU A 238 12.75 -14.48 -16.84
CA LEU A 238 12.42 -13.05 -16.83
C LEU A 238 12.50 -12.50 -15.41
N ALA A 239 13.48 -11.65 -15.13
CA ALA A 239 13.63 -10.98 -13.86
C ALA A 239 13.10 -9.54 -13.93
N LEU A 240 12.49 -9.07 -12.86
CA LEU A 240 12.00 -7.70 -12.73
C LEU A 240 13.13 -6.78 -12.19
N LEU A 241 14.14 -6.51 -13.03
CA LEU A 241 15.37 -5.85 -12.58
C LEU A 241 15.31 -4.33 -12.60
N TYR A 242 14.64 -3.73 -13.58
CA TYR A 242 14.74 -2.29 -13.83
C TYR A 242 13.56 -1.48 -13.26
N LYS A 243 12.63 -2.15 -12.56
CA LYS A 243 11.55 -1.47 -11.89
C LYS A 243 11.99 -0.83 -10.58
N TYR A 244 12.83 -1.51 -9.80
CA TYR A 244 13.26 -1.09 -8.47
C TYR A 244 14.78 -0.96 -8.40
N ASN A 245 15.28 -0.11 -7.51
CA ASN A 245 16.69 -0.03 -7.21
C ASN A 245 17.11 -1.19 -6.30
N THR A 246 17.52 -2.31 -6.89
CA THR A 246 17.88 -3.54 -6.20
C THR A 246 19.37 -3.74 -5.98
N GLY A 247 20.21 -2.89 -6.58
CA GLY A 247 21.67 -3.10 -6.65
C GLY A 247 22.46 -2.55 -5.48
N ASN A 248 21.84 -1.93 -4.48
CA ASN A 248 22.55 -1.29 -3.39
C ASN A 248 21.85 -1.54 -2.05
N TYR A 249 22.61 -1.95 -1.03
CA TYR A 249 22.12 -2.03 0.37
C TYR A 249 21.59 -0.68 0.90
N GLN A 250 21.83 0.40 0.18
CA GLN A 250 21.31 1.74 0.46
C GLN A 250 20.08 2.09 -0.38
N ALA A 251 19.47 1.14 -1.08
CA ALA A 251 18.24 1.40 -1.82
C ALA A 251 17.16 1.92 -0.86
N ARG A 252 16.80 3.18 -1.06
CA ARG A 252 15.88 3.89 -0.16
C ARG A 252 14.42 3.70 -0.55
N VAL A 253 14.16 3.08 -1.70
CA VAL A 253 12.82 2.80 -2.22
C VAL A 253 12.61 1.30 -2.29
N SER A 254 11.61 0.83 -1.60
CA SER A 254 11.23 -0.57 -1.51
C SER A 254 9.97 -0.85 -2.33
N ASP A 255 9.85 -2.07 -2.84
CA ASP A 255 8.64 -2.64 -3.41
C ASP A 255 7.66 -3.13 -2.35
N VAL A 256 8.08 -3.23 -1.10
CA VAL A 256 7.24 -3.66 0.02
C VAL A 256 6.55 -2.44 0.62
N LEU A 257 5.23 -2.50 0.73
CA LEU A 257 4.39 -1.47 1.35
C LEU A 257 4.51 -0.08 0.69
N MET A 258 4.72 -0.06 -0.63
CA MET A 258 4.81 1.17 -1.39
C MET A 258 3.41 1.67 -1.78
N LEU A 259 3.19 2.97 -1.62
CA LEU A 259 2.02 3.67 -2.13
C LEU A 259 2.45 4.65 -3.21
N ARG A 260 1.81 4.61 -4.38
CA ARG A 260 2.15 5.41 -5.56
C ARG A 260 0.93 6.01 -6.23
N ALA A 261 1.15 7.10 -6.97
CA ALA A 261 0.11 7.73 -7.77
C ALA A 261 -0.55 6.75 -8.75
N ALA A 262 0.21 5.88 -9.43
CA ALA A 262 -0.35 4.90 -10.36
C ALA A 262 -1.42 4.00 -9.70
N GLU A 263 -1.25 3.64 -8.44
CA GLU A 263 -2.27 2.90 -7.69
C GLU A 263 -3.53 3.75 -7.46
N ALA A 264 -3.38 5.05 -7.12
CA ALA A 264 -4.53 5.93 -6.95
C ALA A 264 -5.38 6.03 -8.21
N TYR A 265 -4.73 6.11 -9.38
CA TYR A 265 -5.41 6.13 -10.67
C TYR A 265 -6.16 4.82 -10.96
N LEU A 266 -5.54 3.67 -10.67
CA LEU A 266 -6.21 2.36 -10.84
C LEU A 266 -7.37 2.19 -9.86
N ASN A 267 -7.16 2.53 -8.59
CA ASN A 267 -8.19 2.42 -7.56
C ASN A 267 -9.41 3.32 -7.87
N MET A 268 -9.17 4.53 -8.39
CA MET A 268 -10.24 5.43 -8.82
C MET A 268 -10.99 4.87 -10.02
N ALA A 269 -10.26 4.36 -11.02
CA ALA A 269 -10.87 3.76 -12.19
C ALA A 269 -11.73 2.55 -11.81
N GLU A 270 -11.24 1.67 -10.94
CA GLU A 270 -11.96 0.51 -10.43
C GLU A 270 -13.22 0.93 -9.66
N ALA A 271 -13.10 1.87 -8.71
CA ALA A 271 -14.25 2.35 -7.95
C ALA A 271 -15.35 2.91 -8.86
N CYS A 272 -15.00 3.73 -9.84
CA CYS A 272 -15.95 4.31 -10.79
C CYS A 272 -16.59 3.26 -11.71
N ALA A 273 -15.83 2.29 -12.21
CA ALA A 273 -16.34 1.20 -13.01
C ALA A 273 -17.33 0.32 -12.23
N MET A 274 -16.97 -0.02 -10.98
CA MET A 274 -17.82 -0.85 -10.11
C MET A 274 -19.12 -0.16 -9.67
N LEU A 275 -19.17 1.17 -9.71
CA LEU A 275 -20.41 1.91 -9.49
C LEU A 275 -21.40 1.72 -10.66
N GLY A 276 -20.92 1.34 -11.83
CA GLY A 276 -21.75 1.08 -13.02
C GLY A 276 -22.46 2.31 -13.61
N THR A 277 -22.14 3.50 -13.13
CA THR A 277 -22.76 4.77 -13.56
C THR A 277 -21.75 5.85 -13.90
N ASP A 278 -20.44 5.54 -13.83
CA ASP A 278 -19.37 6.53 -13.99
C ASP A 278 -18.21 6.03 -14.88
N ASP A 279 -18.56 5.31 -15.96
CA ASP A 279 -17.58 4.78 -16.93
C ASP A 279 -16.71 5.89 -17.52
N ALA A 280 -17.26 7.09 -17.72
CA ALA A 280 -16.50 8.22 -18.26
C ALA A 280 -15.33 8.62 -17.32
N THR A 281 -15.57 8.64 -16.02
CA THR A 281 -14.54 8.92 -15.02
C THR A 281 -13.54 7.76 -14.90
N ALA A 282 -14.02 6.51 -14.91
CA ALA A 282 -13.16 5.33 -14.92
C ALA A 282 -12.19 5.37 -16.11
N ASN A 283 -12.72 5.58 -17.32
CA ASN A 283 -11.93 5.69 -18.55
C ASN A 283 -10.93 6.85 -18.51
N LYS A 284 -11.32 8.01 -17.97
CA LYS A 284 -10.42 9.16 -17.81
C LYS A 284 -9.15 8.79 -17.04
N TYR A 285 -9.31 8.20 -15.86
CA TYR A 285 -8.16 7.87 -15.01
C TYR A 285 -7.31 6.72 -15.57
N LEU A 286 -7.96 5.71 -16.15
CA LEU A 286 -7.24 4.59 -16.79
C LEU A 286 -6.44 5.09 -18.00
N ASN A 287 -7.05 5.87 -18.90
CA ASN A 287 -6.39 6.41 -20.08
C ASN A 287 -5.23 7.34 -19.70
N GLU A 288 -5.37 8.16 -18.66
CA GLU A 288 -4.30 9.03 -18.19
C GLU A 288 -3.10 8.23 -17.71
N LEU A 289 -3.32 7.14 -16.98
CA LEU A 289 -2.25 6.22 -16.59
C LEU A 289 -1.59 5.59 -17.83
N LEU A 290 -2.38 5.08 -18.78
CA LEU A 290 -1.88 4.35 -19.95
C LEU A 290 -1.08 5.24 -20.90
N ARG A 291 -1.44 6.53 -21.08
CA ARG A 291 -0.65 7.51 -21.84
C ARG A 291 0.78 7.66 -21.28
N ASN A 292 0.98 7.44 -19.99
CA ASN A 292 2.29 7.48 -19.35
C ASN A 292 3.05 6.15 -19.41
N ARG A 293 2.48 5.11 -20.01
CA ARG A 293 3.04 3.76 -20.06
C ARG A 293 3.25 3.24 -21.48
N ILE A 294 2.40 3.64 -22.42
CA ILE A 294 2.34 3.09 -23.79
C ILE A 294 2.64 4.20 -24.79
N VAL A 295 3.61 3.94 -25.69
CA VAL A 295 3.99 4.87 -26.76
C VAL A 295 2.83 4.97 -27.77
N ASP A 296 2.54 6.20 -28.22
CA ASP A 296 1.46 6.48 -29.18
C ASP A 296 0.08 5.96 -28.75
N TYR A 297 -0.13 5.90 -27.44
CA TYR A 297 -1.40 5.44 -26.87
C TYR A 297 -2.57 6.32 -27.34
N GLN A 298 -3.62 5.65 -27.80
CA GLN A 298 -4.89 6.28 -28.15
C GLN A 298 -5.92 5.94 -27.08
N ASP A 299 -6.62 6.94 -26.59
CA ASP A 299 -7.65 6.75 -25.56
C ASP A 299 -8.66 5.69 -25.98
N GLN A 300 -8.93 4.78 -25.08
CA GLN A 300 -9.93 3.73 -25.23
C GLN A 300 -11.18 4.08 -24.43
N THR A 301 -12.31 3.56 -24.87
CA THR A 301 -13.56 3.61 -24.11
C THR A 301 -13.92 2.18 -23.76
N TYR A 302 -13.84 1.88 -22.48
CA TYR A 302 -14.27 0.60 -21.91
C TYR A 302 -15.65 0.77 -21.29
N THR A 303 -16.45 -0.28 -21.31
CA THR A 303 -17.75 -0.35 -20.65
C THR A 303 -17.66 -1.31 -19.46
N GLY A 304 -18.56 -1.19 -18.49
CA GLY A 304 -18.50 -2.00 -17.26
C GLY A 304 -18.60 -3.52 -17.44
N GLU A 305 -18.71 -4.01 -18.69
CA GLU A 305 -18.71 -5.44 -19.05
C GLU A 305 -17.34 -5.90 -19.60
N GLU A 306 -16.40 -4.99 -19.84
CA GLU A 306 -15.03 -5.20 -20.36
C GLU A 306 -13.95 -4.96 -19.31
#